data_69fa46c3f3b419df1e6a4183f4d20ca2
#
_entry.id   69fa46c3f3b419df1e6a4183f4d20ca2
#
_cell.length_a   1.000
_cell.length_b   1.000
_cell.length_c   1.000
_cell.angle_alpha   90.00
_cell.angle_beta   90.00
_cell.angle_gamma   90.00
#
_symmetry.space_group_name_H-M   'P 1'
#
loop_
_entity.id
_entity.type
_entity.pdbx_description
1 polymer ?
#
loop_
_entity_poly.entity_id
_entity_poly.type
_entity_poly.pdbx_seq_one_letter_code
_entity_poly.pdbx_strand_id
1 'polypeptide(L)'
;MQKYLKAIVDILINYNFFSIPILISELFFFLKYKNQYNKFKYLNSNFLSDSIPCPFYFLKIIEKFIKKNKIKYICDLGSGYGKTLYFFGKIKNYYIDGVELDREIYFDSLNLNCKKIRIYNQNILTFNLFKKKYDLLIVNDPLKKVSDFKKLISNIIKAGNKKIYIVLINLDQKKIFAAIKYLKILERVQISGNKNIFFCV
;
A
#
# COMPACT_ATOMS: atom_id res chain seq x y z
N MET A 1 -3.02 18.79 -16.05
CA MET A 1 -1.57 19.09 -16.07
C MET A 1 -1.04 19.48 -14.68
N GLN A 2 -1.57 20.50 -13.99
CA GLN A 2 -1.09 20.96 -12.67
C GLN A 2 -1.00 19.87 -11.60
N LYS A 3 -1.95 18.93 -11.50
CA LYS A 3 -1.94 17.84 -10.51
C LYS A 3 -0.76 16.88 -10.71
N TYR A 4 -0.38 16.59 -11.95
CA TYR A 4 0.79 15.75 -12.25
C TYR A 4 2.11 16.45 -11.94
N LEU A 5 2.18 17.76 -12.25
CA LEU A 5 3.36 18.56 -11.93
C LEU A 5 3.61 18.59 -10.42
N LYS A 6 2.54 18.77 -9.64
CA LYS A 6 2.62 18.73 -8.18
C LYS A 6 3.08 17.36 -7.68
N ALA A 7 2.56 16.25 -8.21
CA ALA A 7 3.00 14.91 -7.83
C ALA A 7 4.49 14.66 -8.18
N ILE A 8 4.97 15.18 -9.32
CA ILE A 8 6.39 15.12 -9.69
C ILE A 8 7.23 15.93 -8.69
N VAL A 9 6.81 17.15 -8.37
CA VAL A 9 7.49 18.02 -7.40
C VAL A 9 7.51 17.37 -6.02
N ASP A 10 6.40 16.79 -5.57
CA ASP A 10 6.32 16.07 -4.29
C ASP A 10 7.27 14.85 -4.27
N ILE A 11 7.40 14.13 -5.38
CA ILE A 11 8.37 13.04 -5.51
C ILE A 11 9.80 13.57 -5.43
N LEU A 12 10.13 14.65 -6.16
CA LEU A 12 11.46 15.26 -6.15
C LEU A 12 11.85 15.75 -4.75
N ILE A 13 10.94 16.43 -4.07
CA ILE A 13 11.18 16.96 -2.71
C ILE A 13 11.32 15.82 -1.68
N ASN A 14 10.48 14.79 -1.76
CA ASN A 14 10.42 13.75 -0.75
C ASN A 14 11.47 12.64 -0.92
N TYR A 15 12.03 12.45 -2.12
CA TYR A 15 12.90 11.30 -2.42
C TYR A 15 14.32 11.68 -2.87
N ASN A 16 14.66 12.97 -2.99
CA ASN A 16 15.99 13.45 -3.37
C ASN A 16 16.62 12.67 -4.53
N PHE A 17 17.85 12.15 -4.38
CA PHE A 17 18.55 11.37 -5.41
C PHE A 17 17.79 10.10 -5.86
N PHE A 18 17.00 9.49 -5.00
CA PHE A 18 16.15 8.33 -5.35
C PHE A 18 14.90 8.71 -6.14
N SER A 19 14.61 10.02 -6.32
CA SER A 19 13.50 10.48 -7.13
C SER A 19 13.63 10.09 -8.60
N ILE A 20 14.84 10.11 -9.13
CA ILE A 20 15.09 9.82 -10.57
C ILE A 20 14.65 8.37 -10.92
N PRO A 21 15.10 7.30 -10.24
CA PRO A 21 14.62 5.95 -10.52
C PRO A 21 13.11 5.79 -10.32
N ILE A 22 12.54 6.50 -9.33
CA ILE A 22 11.08 6.47 -9.10
C ILE A 22 10.37 7.11 -10.28
N LEU A 23 10.77 8.32 -10.71
CA LEU A 23 10.17 9.03 -11.84
C LEU A 23 10.28 8.23 -13.14
N ILE A 24 11.46 7.67 -13.44
CA ILE A 24 11.67 6.82 -14.62
C ILE A 24 10.74 5.60 -14.55
N SER A 25 10.61 4.96 -13.38
CA SER A 25 9.73 3.80 -13.22
C SER A 25 8.26 4.16 -13.39
N GLU A 26 7.83 5.33 -12.92
CA GLU A 26 6.45 5.83 -13.12
C GLU A 26 6.16 6.15 -14.59
N LEU A 27 7.09 6.81 -15.27
CA LEU A 27 6.96 7.11 -16.68
C LEU A 27 6.86 5.82 -17.51
N PHE A 28 7.76 4.86 -17.27
CA PHE A 28 7.72 3.56 -17.93
C PHE A 28 6.41 2.81 -17.69
N PHE A 29 5.93 2.82 -16.45
CA PHE A 29 4.67 2.19 -16.09
C PHE A 29 3.48 2.87 -16.80
N PHE A 30 3.47 4.20 -16.83
CA PHE A 30 2.44 4.98 -17.52
C PHE A 30 2.43 4.67 -19.03
N LEU A 31 3.58 4.72 -19.68
CA LEU A 31 3.70 4.46 -21.12
C LEU A 31 3.28 3.02 -21.46
N LYS A 32 3.70 2.05 -20.66
CA LYS A 32 3.42 0.63 -20.93
C LYS A 32 1.97 0.24 -20.67
N TYR A 33 1.34 0.79 -19.63
CA TYR A 33 0.03 0.32 -19.16
C TYR A 33 -1.09 1.34 -19.30
N LYS A 34 -0.81 2.55 -19.84
CA LYS A 34 -1.77 3.67 -19.99
C LYS A 34 -2.58 3.87 -18.70
N ASN A 35 -1.91 3.98 -17.56
CA ASN A 35 -2.44 3.71 -16.25
C ASN A 35 -3.40 4.80 -15.75
N GLN A 36 -4.68 4.49 -15.74
CA GLN A 36 -5.75 5.33 -15.16
C GLN A 36 -5.80 5.28 -13.61
N TYR A 37 -5.09 4.33 -12.98
CA TYR A 37 -5.09 4.11 -11.53
C TYR A 37 -4.00 4.91 -10.80
N ASN A 38 -3.25 5.73 -11.50
CA ASN A 38 -2.28 6.66 -10.92
C ASN A 38 -2.94 7.97 -10.46
N LYS A 39 -4.19 7.85 -9.97
CA LYS A 39 -4.94 8.96 -9.39
C LYS A 39 -4.55 9.17 -7.94
N PHE A 40 -4.65 10.41 -7.48
CA PHE A 40 -4.50 10.75 -6.06
C PHE A 40 -5.61 11.70 -5.65
N LYS A 41 -5.98 11.66 -4.36
CA LYS A 41 -6.98 12.52 -3.75
C LYS A 41 -6.48 13.00 -2.41
N TYR A 42 -6.45 14.31 -2.22
CA TYR A 42 -6.26 14.90 -0.90
C TYR A 42 -7.57 14.78 -0.13
N LEU A 43 -7.54 14.06 0.98
CA LEU A 43 -8.70 13.83 1.82
C LEU A 43 -8.69 14.87 2.96
N ASN A 44 -9.69 15.75 2.99
CA ASN A 44 -9.89 16.64 4.15
C ASN A 44 -10.53 15.84 5.30
N SER A 45 -9.78 14.88 5.84
CA SER A 45 -10.22 13.95 6.87
C SER A 45 -9.29 13.99 8.07
N ASN A 46 -9.84 13.90 9.28
CA ASN A 46 -9.08 13.75 10.53
C ASN A 46 -8.66 12.30 10.78
N PHE A 47 -9.15 11.35 10.01
CA PHE A 47 -8.96 9.92 10.20
C PHE A 47 -8.10 9.29 9.09
N LEU A 48 -8.45 9.55 7.82
CA LEU A 48 -7.78 8.97 6.67
C LEU A 48 -6.60 9.83 6.23
N SER A 49 -5.51 9.17 5.84
CA SER A 49 -4.43 9.78 5.06
C SER A 49 -4.89 10.05 3.63
N ASP A 50 -4.18 10.96 2.95
CA ASP A 50 -4.45 11.24 1.55
C ASP A 50 -4.24 9.98 0.69
N SER A 51 -5.08 9.81 -0.32
CA SER A 51 -4.95 8.68 -1.25
C SER A 51 -3.81 8.95 -2.24
N ILE A 52 -2.59 8.56 -1.84
CA ILE A 52 -1.38 8.68 -2.65
C ILE A 52 -0.98 7.31 -3.17
N PRO A 53 -0.91 7.11 -4.51
CA PRO A 53 -0.61 5.81 -5.06
C PRO A 53 0.81 5.37 -4.71
N CYS A 54 0.97 4.09 -4.36
CA CYS A 54 2.29 3.51 -4.13
C CYS A 54 3.15 3.59 -5.40
N PRO A 55 4.39 4.09 -5.33
CA PRO A 55 5.26 4.16 -6.50
C PRO A 55 5.52 2.79 -7.13
N PHE A 56 5.55 2.73 -8.46
CA PHE A 56 5.82 1.50 -9.20
C PHE A 56 7.16 0.85 -8.80
N TYR A 57 8.16 1.67 -8.53
CA TYR A 57 9.45 1.21 -8.01
C TYR A 57 9.30 0.40 -6.71
N PHE A 58 8.44 0.85 -5.79
CA PHE A 58 8.18 0.13 -4.54
C PHE A 58 7.43 -1.18 -4.78
N LEU A 59 6.45 -1.17 -5.70
CA LEU A 59 5.74 -2.39 -6.08
C LEU A 59 6.68 -3.46 -6.63
N LYS A 60 7.73 -3.08 -7.36
CA LYS A 60 8.78 -3.99 -7.84
C LYS A 60 9.61 -4.59 -6.70
N ILE A 61 9.94 -3.80 -5.68
CA ILE A 61 10.64 -4.29 -4.49
C ILE A 61 9.76 -5.29 -3.74
N ILE A 62 8.48 -4.96 -3.54
CA ILE A 62 7.52 -5.85 -2.89
C ILE A 62 7.31 -7.14 -3.71
N GLU A 63 7.28 -7.07 -5.05
CA GLU A 63 7.20 -8.25 -5.92
C GLU A 63 8.37 -9.22 -5.69
N LYS A 64 9.59 -8.72 -5.53
CA LYS A 64 10.75 -9.57 -5.22
C LYS A 64 10.56 -10.31 -3.90
N PHE A 65 10.06 -9.62 -2.87
CA PHE A 65 9.75 -10.21 -1.57
C PHE A 65 8.65 -11.28 -1.68
N ILE A 66 7.57 -11.00 -2.42
CA ILE A 66 6.46 -11.93 -2.68
C ILE A 66 6.99 -13.23 -3.32
N LYS A 67 7.84 -13.12 -4.34
CA LYS A 67 8.42 -14.28 -5.02
C LYS A 67 9.33 -15.09 -4.10
N LYS A 68 10.22 -14.44 -3.35
CA LYS A 68 11.14 -15.07 -2.39
C LYS A 68 10.38 -15.88 -1.33
N ASN A 69 9.24 -15.38 -0.85
CA ASN A 69 8.45 -15.99 0.23
C ASN A 69 7.25 -16.82 -0.28
N LYS A 70 7.11 -17.04 -1.60
CA LYS A 70 6.06 -17.85 -2.23
C LYS A 70 4.64 -17.40 -1.83
N ILE A 71 4.42 -16.09 -1.68
CA ILE A 71 3.16 -15.47 -1.28
C ILE A 71 2.13 -15.62 -2.42
N LYS A 72 0.88 -15.97 -2.08
CA LYS A 72 -0.21 -16.16 -3.05
C LYS A 72 -1.38 -15.21 -2.84
N TYR A 73 -1.74 -14.94 -1.58
CA TYR A 73 -2.91 -14.17 -1.20
C TYR A 73 -2.49 -12.86 -0.50
N ILE A 74 -2.85 -11.75 -1.10
CA ILE A 74 -2.44 -10.40 -0.67
C ILE A 74 -3.69 -9.63 -0.23
N CYS A 75 -3.56 -8.76 0.77
CA CYS A 75 -4.57 -7.75 1.09
C CYS A 75 -3.90 -6.37 1.18
N ASP A 76 -4.45 -5.39 0.45
CA ASP A 76 -4.03 -3.99 0.48
C ASP A 76 -5.00 -3.20 1.37
N LEU A 77 -4.51 -2.77 2.54
CA LEU A 77 -5.29 -2.06 3.54
C LEU A 77 -5.18 -0.54 3.32
N GLY A 78 -6.21 0.05 2.77
CA GLY A 78 -6.24 1.40 2.23
C GLY A 78 -5.81 1.40 0.76
N SER A 79 -6.55 0.65 -0.07
CA SER A 79 -6.15 0.36 -1.45
C SER A 79 -6.23 1.57 -2.40
N GLY A 80 -6.86 2.67 -1.97
CA GLY A 80 -7.01 3.86 -2.79
C GLY A 80 -7.67 3.54 -4.14
N TYR A 81 -7.23 4.22 -5.18
CA TYR A 81 -7.69 3.98 -6.57
C TYR A 81 -7.24 2.64 -7.18
N GLY A 82 -6.54 1.79 -6.41
CA GLY A 82 -6.24 0.43 -6.80
C GLY A 82 -4.99 0.22 -7.65
N LYS A 83 -4.00 1.13 -7.63
CA LYS A 83 -2.73 0.93 -8.36
C LYS A 83 -2.01 -0.35 -7.94
N THR A 84 -1.95 -0.62 -6.64
CA THR A 84 -1.38 -1.85 -6.08
C THR A 84 -2.17 -3.07 -6.54
N LEU A 85 -3.51 -2.98 -6.54
CA LEU A 85 -4.41 -4.06 -7.00
C LEU A 85 -4.20 -4.34 -8.48
N TYR A 86 -4.12 -3.30 -9.31
CA TYR A 86 -3.85 -3.43 -10.73
C TYR A 86 -2.51 -4.11 -10.99
N PHE A 87 -1.45 -3.66 -10.32
CA PHE A 87 -0.12 -4.22 -10.49
C PHE A 87 -0.06 -5.70 -10.11
N PHE A 88 -0.48 -6.06 -8.90
CA PHE A 88 -0.39 -7.44 -8.45
C PHE A 88 -1.46 -8.34 -9.08
N GLY A 89 -2.70 -7.87 -9.21
CA GLY A 89 -3.79 -8.69 -9.71
C GLY A 89 -3.83 -8.82 -11.23
N LYS A 90 -3.77 -7.71 -11.98
CA LYS A 90 -3.87 -7.71 -13.45
C LYS A 90 -2.53 -8.00 -14.13
N ILE A 91 -1.44 -7.33 -13.70
CA ILE A 91 -0.13 -7.47 -14.38
C ILE A 91 0.61 -8.70 -13.90
N LYS A 92 0.60 -8.99 -12.58
CA LYS A 92 1.38 -10.08 -11.98
C LYS A 92 0.57 -11.33 -11.66
N ASN A 93 -0.74 -11.25 -11.82
CA ASN A 93 -1.64 -12.40 -11.73
C ASN A 93 -1.75 -13.04 -10.33
N TYR A 94 -1.47 -12.28 -9.24
CA TYR A 94 -1.69 -12.70 -7.86
C TYR A 94 -3.15 -12.54 -7.45
N TYR A 95 -3.58 -13.28 -6.40
CA TYR A 95 -4.85 -13.00 -5.71
C TYR A 95 -4.65 -11.84 -4.76
N ILE A 96 -5.41 -10.77 -4.93
CA ILE A 96 -5.33 -9.58 -4.09
C ILE A 96 -6.70 -9.01 -3.78
N ASP A 97 -6.93 -8.73 -2.52
CA ASP A 97 -8.09 -7.99 -2.04
C ASP A 97 -7.67 -6.56 -1.67
N GLY A 98 -8.54 -5.60 -1.94
CA GLY A 98 -8.39 -4.21 -1.51
C GLY A 98 -9.46 -3.83 -0.50
N VAL A 99 -9.09 -3.02 0.48
CA VAL A 99 -10.04 -2.43 1.45
C VAL A 99 -9.92 -0.92 1.37
N GLU A 100 -11.03 -0.24 1.03
CA GLU A 100 -11.08 1.21 0.89
C GLU A 100 -12.31 1.76 1.60
N LEU A 101 -12.11 2.81 2.41
CA LEU A 101 -13.18 3.42 3.18
C LEU A 101 -13.90 4.54 2.42
N ASP A 102 -13.15 5.36 1.67
CA ASP A 102 -13.73 6.44 0.87
C ASP A 102 -14.59 5.84 -0.25
N ARG A 103 -15.89 6.18 -0.21
CA ARG A 103 -16.87 5.59 -1.11
C ARG A 103 -16.66 5.97 -2.58
N GLU A 104 -16.23 7.20 -2.86
CA GLU A 104 -15.98 7.65 -4.23
C GLU A 104 -14.77 6.92 -4.82
N ILE A 105 -13.67 6.83 -4.04
CA ILE A 105 -12.46 6.11 -4.43
C ILE A 105 -12.78 4.62 -4.65
N TYR A 106 -13.58 4.03 -3.77
CA TYR A 106 -14.04 2.66 -3.91
C TYR A 106 -14.80 2.45 -5.23
N PHE A 107 -15.80 3.30 -5.56
CA PHE A 107 -16.53 3.19 -6.81
C PHE A 107 -15.64 3.33 -8.04
N ASP A 108 -14.69 4.26 -8.01
CA ASP A 108 -13.72 4.44 -9.10
C ASP A 108 -12.82 3.20 -9.30
N SER A 109 -12.60 2.41 -8.25
CA SER A 109 -11.76 1.23 -8.29
C SER A 109 -12.49 -0.06 -8.69
N LEU A 110 -13.84 -0.08 -8.70
CA LEU A 110 -14.64 -1.28 -8.96
C LEU A 110 -14.41 -1.93 -10.33
N ASN A 111 -14.01 -1.15 -11.33
CA ASN A 111 -13.67 -1.66 -12.67
C ASN A 111 -12.44 -2.61 -12.66
N LEU A 112 -11.70 -2.65 -11.53
CA LEU A 112 -10.62 -3.63 -11.32
C LEU A 112 -11.14 -5.01 -10.92
N ASN A 113 -12.36 -5.12 -10.36
CA ASN A 113 -12.90 -6.38 -9.88
C ASN A 113 -12.83 -7.47 -10.96
N CYS A 114 -12.32 -8.62 -10.58
CA CYS A 114 -12.25 -9.81 -11.41
C CYS A 114 -12.02 -11.05 -10.54
N LYS A 115 -11.85 -12.22 -11.14
CA LYS A 115 -11.59 -13.47 -10.40
C LYS A 115 -10.45 -13.37 -9.37
N LYS A 116 -9.43 -12.52 -9.61
CA LYS A 116 -8.25 -12.38 -8.76
C LYS A 116 -8.20 -11.12 -7.93
N ILE A 117 -9.08 -10.15 -8.20
CA ILE A 117 -9.15 -8.88 -7.47
C ILE A 117 -10.54 -8.71 -6.90
N ARG A 118 -10.64 -8.48 -5.62
CA ARG A 118 -11.87 -8.09 -4.94
C ARG A 118 -11.62 -6.84 -4.13
N ILE A 119 -12.59 -5.93 -4.11
CA ILE A 119 -12.48 -4.66 -3.38
C ILE A 119 -13.67 -4.55 -2.44
N TYR A 120 -13.38 -4.14 -1.21
CA TYR A 120 -14.37 -3.99 -0.14
C TYR A 120 -14.44 -2.52 0.29
N ASN A 121 -15.66 -1.96 0.32
CA ASN A 121 -15.87 -0.65 0.93
C ASN A 121 -16.07 -0.81 2.44
N GLN A 122 -14.98 -0.84 3.20
CA GLN A 122 -15.00 -1.08 4.62
C GLN A 122 -13.89 -0.30 5.34
N ASN A 123 -14.08 -0.09 6.64
CA ASN A 123 -13.04 0.45 7.50
C ASN A 123 -12.00 -0.63 7.82
N ILE A 124 -10.72 -0.35 7.56
CA ILE A 124 -9.62 -1.28 7.83
C ILE A 124 -9.49 -1.67 9.31
N LEU A 125 -9.98 -0.82 10.24
CA LEU A 125 -9.98 -1.13 11.68
C LEU A 125 -11.04 -2.16 12.10
N THR A 126 -12.06 -2.38 11.27
CA THR A 126 -13.15 -3.33 11.53
C THR A 126 -13.22 -4.42 10.46
N PHE A 127 -12.36 -4.35 9.46
CA PHE A 127 -12.29 -5.37 8.41
C PHE A 127 -11.87 -6.72 9.00
N ASN A 128 -12.64 -7.75 8.67
CA ASN A 128 -12.40 -9.10 9.20
C ASN A 128 -11.29 -9.82 8.44
N LEU A 129 -10.07 -9.69 8.94
CA LEU A 129 -8.88 -10.36 8.39
C LEU A 129 -8.92 -11.90 8.53
N PHE A 130 -9.78 -12.44 9.42
CA PHE A 130 -9.90 -13.90 9.64
C PHE A 130 -10.68 -14.61 8.54
N LYS A 131 -11.58 -13.91 7.82
CA LYS A 131 -12.41 -14.53 6.77
C LYS A 131 -11.61 -15.16 5.64
N LYS A 132 -10.39 -14.68 5.42
CA LYS A 132 -9.47 -15.20 4.40
C LYS A 132 -8.08 -15.40 4.98
N LYS A 133 -7.39 -16.41 4.45
CA LYS A 133 -6.00 -16.69 4.83
C LYS A 133 -5.08 -15.84 3.96
N TYR A 134 -4.86 -14.58 4.32
CA TYR A 134 -3.86 -13.75 3.66
C TYR A 134 -2.45 -14.19 4.06
N ASP A 135 -1.54 -14.20 3.08
CA ASP A 135 -0.11 -14.43 3.32
C ASP A 135 0.62 -13.11 3.54
N LEU A 136 0.11 -12.01 2.93
CA LEU A 136 0.72 -10.68 2.96
C LEU A 136 -0.34 -9.59 3.14
N LEU A 137 -0.07 -8.66 4.06
CA LEU A 137 -0.79 -7.40 4.18
C LEU A 137 0.10 -6.26 3.71
N ILE A 138 -0.43 -5.38 2.87
CA ILE A 138 0.24 -4.14 2.44
C ILE A 138 -0.45 -2.96 3.15
N VAL A 139 0.35 -2.09 3.77
CA VAL A 139 -0.10 -0.92 4.54
C VAL A 139 0.72 0.29 4.09
N ASN A 140 0.15 1.10 3.20
CA ASN A 140 0.78 2.31 2.68
C ASN A 140 0.23 3.55 3.38
N ASP A 141 0.54 3.69 4.66
CA ASP A 141 0.14 4.79 5.56
C ASP A 141 -1.33 5.26 5.43
N PRO A 142 -2.33 4.38 5.58
CA PRO A 142 -3.72 4.71 5.32
C PRO A 142 -4.39 5.54 6.44
N LEU A 143 -3.74 5.72 7.59
CA LEU A 143 -4.31 6.33 8.80
C LEU A 143 -3.47 7.51 9.28
N LYS A 144 -4.10 8.67 9.56
CA LYS A 144 -3.40 9.86 10.08
C LYS A 144 -2.94 9.68 11.52
N LYS A 145 -3.81 9.15 12.40
CA LYS A 145 -3.54 9.06 13.84
C LYS A 145 -2.71 7.83 14.20
N VAL A 146 -1.71 8.04 15.04
CA VAL A 146 -0.88 6.94 15.58
C VAL A 146 -1.69 5.97 16.43
N SER A 147 -2.72 6.46 17.17
CA SER A 147 -3.63 5.62 17.93
C SER A 147 -4.38 4.61 17.07
N ASP A 148 -4.91 5.07 15.92
CA ASP A 148 -5.64 4.22 14.99
C ASP A 148 -4.69 3.22 14.31
N PHE A 149 -3.47 3.67 13.99
CA PHE A 149 -2.44 2.77 13.48
C PHE A 149 -2.06 1.68 14.49
N LYS A 150 -1.89 2.02 15.78
CA LYS A 150 -1.67 1.03 16.85
C LYS A 150 -2.81 0.01 16.92
N LYS A 151 -4.06 0.49 16.82
CA LYS A 151 -5.25 -0.38 16.79
C LYS A 151 -5.23 -1.32 15.59
N LEU A 152 -4.87 -0.83 14.40
CA LEU A 152 -4.70 -1.66 13.20
C LEU A 152 -3.67 -2.78 13.44
N ILE A 153 -2.48 -2.44 13.92
CA ILE A 153 -1.42 -3.43 14.22
C ILE A 153 -1.92 -4.47 15.25
N SER A 154 -2.59 -4.02 16.32
CA SER A 154 -3.18 -4.93 17.31
C SER A 154 -4.19 -5.90 16.69
N ASN A 155 -5.05 -5.41 15.79
CA ASN A 155 -6.03 -6.24 15.08
C ASN A 155 -5.34 -7.28 14.17
N ILE A 156 -4.28 -6.87 13.46
CA ILE A 156 -3.49 -7.78 12.60
C ILE A 156 -2.87 -8.90 13.45
N ILE A 157 -2.27 -8.56 14.58
CA ILE A 157 -1.65 -9.54 15.48
C ILE A 157 -2.69 -10.52 16.02
N LYS A 158 -3.84 -10.03 16.47
CA LYS A 158 -4.95 -10.87 16.95
C LYS A 158 -5.49 -11.78 15.85
N ALA A 159 -5.45 -11.35 14.59
CA ALA A 159 -5.87 -12.15 13.44
C ALA A 159 -4.91 -13.31 13.11
N GLY A 160 -3.68 -13.27 13.62
CA GLY A 160 -2.61 -14.17 13.24
C GLY A 160 -2.57 -15.47 14.01
N ASN A 161 -3.39 -16.48 13.63
CA ASN A 161 -3.10 -17.88 13.97
C ASN A 161 -2.03 -18.51 13.06
N LYS A 162 -1.50 -17.77 12.10
CA LYS A 162 -0.47 -18.18 11.13
C LYS A 162 0.49 -17.04 10.88
N LYS A 163 1.68 -17.37 10.37
CA LYS A 163 2.66 -16.39 9.91
C LYS A 163 2.07 -15.55 8.78
N ILE A 164 1.78 -14.28 9.05
CA ILE A 164 1.36 -13.29 8.07
C ILE A 164 2.52 -12.31 7.89
N TYR A 165 2.92 -12.07 6.64
CA TYR A 165 3.87 -11.00 6.32
C TYR A 165 3.15 -9.66 6.24
N ILE A 166 3.82 -8.58 6.66
CA ILE A 166 3.30 -7.23 6.62
C ILE A 166 4.32 -6.34 5.94
N VAL A 167 3.89 -5.58 4.93
CA VAL A 167 4.70 -4.54 4.29
C VAL A 167 4.18 -3.18 4.72
N LEU A 168 5.03 -2.44 5.42
CA LEU A 168 4.74 -1.09 5.89
C LEU A 168 5.47 -0.08 4.99
N ILE A 169 4.74 0.89 4.44
CA ILE A 169 5.25 1.86 3.46
C ILE A 169 4.90 3.27 3.91
N ASN A 170 5.82 4.21 3.69
CA ASN A 170 5.63 5.66 3.90
C ASN A 170 5.24 6.08 5.32
N LEU A 171 5.44 5.25 6.33
CA LEU A 171 5.11 5.57 7.70
C LEU A 171 6.01 6.67 8.26
N ASP A 172 5.44 7.55 9.09
CA ASP A 172 6.20 8.47 9.94
C ASP A 172 6.92 7.71 11.07
N GLN A 173 7.89 8.38 11.71
CA GLN A 173 8.70 7.77 12.78
C GLN A 173 7.87 7.26 13.95
N LYS A 174 6.80 7.99 14.36
CA LYS A 174 5.94 7.59 15.50
C LYS A 174 5.20 6.29 15.21
N LYS A 175 4.71 6.10 13.97
CA LYS A 175 4.06 4.87 13.52
C LYS A 175 5.05 3.72 13.39
N ILE A 176 6.28 4.01 12.89
CA ILE A 176 7.36 3.01 12.83
C ILE A 176 7.68 2.48 14.24
N PHE A 177 7.91 3.37 15.23
CA PHE A 177 8.14 2.96 16.61
C PHE A 177 6.96 2.17 17.19
N ALA A 178 5.72 2.55 16.86
CA ALA A 178 4.54 1.80 17.27
C ALA A 178 4.49 0.39 16.66
N ALA A 179 4.92 0.22 15.41
CA ALA A 179 4.94 -1.08 14.74
C ALA A 179 6.03 -2.00 15.29
N ILE A 180 7.27 -1.49 15.42
CA ILE A 180 8.44 -2.27 15.87
C ILE A 180 8.24 -2.88 17.27
N LYS A 181 7.44 -2.22 18.12
CA LYS A 181 7.11 -2.77 19.45
C LYS A 181 6.41 -4.14 19.39
N TYR A 182 5.71 -4.42 18.29
CA TYR A 182 4.84 -5.60 18.17
C TYR A 182 5.20 -6.52 17.01
N LEU A 183 5.93 -6.03 16.02
CA LEU A 183 6.27 -6.75 14.80
C LEU A 183 7.77 -6.97 14.71
N LYS A 184 8.17 -8.18 14.30
CA LYS A 184 9.56 -8.49 13.99
C LYS A 184 9.89 -8.00 12.57
N ILE A 185 10.85 -7.09 12.46
CA ILE A 185 11.36 -6.65 11.16
C ILE A 185 12.22 -7.77 10.58
N LEU A 186 11.92 -8.19 9.36
CA LEU A 186 12.68 -9.17 8.58
C LEU A 186 13.66 -8.50 7.63
N GLU A 187 13.21 -7.42 7.00
CA GLU A 187 13.98 -6.67 6.01
C GLU A 187 13.55 -5.20 6.02
N ARG A 188 14.51 -4.31 5.87
CA ARG A 188 14.28 -2.87 5.69
C ARG A 188 14.94 -2.42 4.41
N VAL A 189 14.19 -1.82 3.51
CA VAL A 189 14.70 -1.19 2.30
C VAL A 189 14.62 0.32 2.49
N GLN A 190 15.77 0.96 2.65
CA GLN A 190 15.85 2.42 2.72
C GLN A 190 15.74 2.99 1.31
N ILE A 191 14.82 3.92 1.12
CA ILE A 191 14.59 4.56 -0.17
C ILE A 191 15.26 5.94 -0.19
N SER A 192 14.94 6.81 0.79
CA SER A 192 15.53 8.15 0.91
C SER A 192 15.25 8.70 2.30
N GLY A 193 16.25 9.25 2.98
CA GLY A 193 16.10 9.85 4.30
C GLY A 193 15.31 8.94 5.24
N ASN A 194 14.13 9.42 5.67
CA ASN A 194 13.23 8.67 6.56
C ASN A 194 12.23 7.78 5.82
N LYS A 195 12.26 7.73 4.48
CA LYS A 195 11.34 6.90 3.68
C LYS A 195 11.88 5.48 3.54
N ASN A 196 11.15 4.53 4.06
CA ASN A 196 11.53 3.13 4.09
C ASN A 196 10.35 2.22 3.75
N ILE A 197 10.69 1.03 3.26
CA ILE A 197 9.78 -0.11 3.18
C ILE A 197 10.24 -1.11 4.24
N PHE A 198 9.34 -1.49 5.14
CA PHE A 198 9.61 -2.50 6.15
C PHE A 198 8.83 -3.77 5.82
N PHE A 199 9.52 -4.90 5.81
CA PHE A 199 8.94 -6.22 5.72
C PHE A 199 8.96 -6.84 7.11
N CYS A 200 7.81 -7.17 7.64
CA CYS A 200 7.61 -7.61 9.02
C CYS A 200 6.85 -8.95 9.07
N VAL A 201 6.89 -9.57 10.25
CA VAL A 201 6.09 -10.73 10.61
C VAL A 201 5.64 -10.63 12.07
#